data_8d4fd6520003a570ab7c859fb5935e85
#
_entry.id   8d4fd6520003a570ab7c859fb5935e85
#
_cell.length_a   1.000
_cell.length_b   1.000
_cell.length_c   1.000
_cell.angle_alpha   90.00
_cell.angle_beta   90.00
_cell.angle_gamma   90.00
#
_symmetry.space_group_name_H-M   'P 1'
#
loop_
_entity.id
_entity.type
_entity.pdbx_description
1 polymer ?
#
loop_
_entity_poly.entity_id
_entity_poly.type
_entity_poly.pdbx_seq_one_letter_code
_entity_poly.pdbx_strand_id
1 'polypeptide(L)'
;MESSNRVFIATSLDGFIADSTGKLDFLDTFPEINQIDSGYGAFMAEVDALVMGRTTFETVCGFDMDWPYQKPVFVLSHTLTKLPEKAKGKAELVSGNLAEILETIHGKGYSKLYIDGGKTIQSFLKEDMIDEMIITVIPVLLGSGIPLFGPLQNPLIFECRESRLFLDKIAQNHLVRKRI
;
A
#
# COMPACT_ATOMS: atom_id res chain seq x y z
N MET A 1 -9.97 -16.64 12.38
CA MET A 1 -10.07 -15.16 12.22
C MET A 1 -10.17 -14.90 10.72
N GLU A 2 -11.04 -14.00 10.32
CA GLU A 2 -11.20 -13.65 8.91
C GLU A 2 -9.94 -12.86 8.48
N SER A 3 -9.24 -13.34 7.47
CA SER A 3 -8.05 -12.68 6.93
C SER A 3 -8.46 -11.63 5.91
N SER A 4 -7.74 -10.52 5.85
CA SER A 4 -7.96 -9.48 4.84
C SER A 4 -6.67 -8.79 4.42
N ASN A 5 -6.53 -8.59 3.11
CA ASN A 5 -5.44 -7.84 2.51
C ASN A 5 -5.97 -6.51 1.99
N ARG A 6 -5.52 -5.42 2.59
CA ARG A 6 -6.07 -4.08 2.39
C ARG A 6 -5.00 -3.13 1.85
N VAL A 7 -5.43 -2.16 1.07
CA VAL A 7 -4.56 -1.12 0.50
C VAL A 7 -5.05 0.25 0.97
N PHE A 8 -4.12 1.12 1.36
CA PHE A 8 -4.38 2.54 1.59
C PHE A 8 -3.30 3.33 0.85
N ILE A 9 -3.67 4.03 -0.22
CA ILE A 9 -2.69 4.64 -1.11
C ILE A 9 -3.23 5.90 -1.78
N ALA A 10 -2.34 6.83 -2.11
CA ALA A 10 -2.65 7.96 -2.97
C ALA A 10 -2.13 7.74 -4.40
N THR A 11 -2.86 8.24 -5.37
CA THR A 11 -2.47 8.23 -6.78
C THR A 11 -2.62 9.60 -7.41
N SER A 12 -1.90 9.85 -8.50
CA SER A 12 -2.23 10.92 -9.43
C SER A 12 -3.57 10.62 -10.14
N LEU A 13 -4.13 11.61 -10.83
CA LEU A 13 -5.37 11.45 -11.59
C LEU A 13 -5.23 10.40 -12.71
N ASP A 14 -4.04 10.24 -13.27
CA ASP A 14 -3.70 9.23 -14.28
C ASP A 14 -3.14 7.92 -13.69
N GLY A 15 -3.29 7.72 -12.37
CA GLY A 15 -3.11 6.42 -11.71
C GLY A 15 -1.67 6.04 -11.34
N PHE A 16 -0.76 7.01 -11.26
CA PHE A 16 0.60 6.78 -10.79
C PHE A 16 0.72 7.01 -9.28
N ILE A 17 1.54 6.20 -8.61
CA ILE A 17 1.84 6.30 -7.17
C ILE A 17 3.15 7.01 -6.87
N ALA A 18 3.96 7.22 -7.88
CA ALA A 18 5.22 7.98 -7.85
C ALA A 18 5.55 8.45 -9.26
N ASP A 19 6.43 9.44 -9.40
CA ASP A 19 6.97 9.81 -10.71
C ASP A 19 7.90 8.72 -11.29
N SER A 20 8.44 8.95 -12.48
CA SER A 20 9.34 8.01 -13.16
C SER A 20 10.68 7.78 -12.43
N THR A 21 11.03 8.63 -11.47
CA THR A 21 12.23 8.53 -10.62
C THR A 21 11.92 7.92 -9.24
N GLY A 22 10.64 7.63 -8.95
CA GLY A 22 10.18 7.09 -7.68
C GLY A 22 9.90 8.14 -6.60
N LYS A 23 9.90 9.44 -6.96
CA LYS A 23 9.59 10.53 -6.03
C LYS A 23 8.08 10.70 -5.84
N LEU A 24 7.72 11.22 -4.68
CA LEU A 24 6.34 11.41 -4.21
C LEU A 24 5.93 12.89 -4.20
N ASP A 25 6.68 13.77 -4.86
CA ASP A 25 6.49 15.23 -4.80
C ASP A 25 5.09 15.68 -5.22
N PHE A 26 4.38 14.87 -6.00
CA PHE A 26 2.99 15.15 -6.40
C PHE A 26 2.01 15.16 -5.21
N LEU A 27 2.33 14.49 -4.10
CA LEU A 27 1.53 14.51 -2.88
C LEU A 27 1.50 15.88 -2.23
N ASP A 28 2.57 16.66 -2.42
CA ASP A 28 2.71 18.02 -1.87
C ASP A 28 2.04 19.09 -2.74
N THR A 29 1.40 18.72 -3.85
CA THR A 29 0.65 19.65 -4.73
C THR A 29 -0.46 20.38 -3.96
N PHE A 30 -1.03 19.72 -2.96
CA PHE A 30 -2.06 20.27 -2.08
C PHE A 30 -1.64 20.09 -0.62
N PRO A 31 -0.73 20.92 -0.09
CA PRO A 31 -0.16 20.74 1.25
C PRO A 31 -1.20 20.79 2.36
N GLU A 32 -2.38 21.40 2.12
CA GLU A 32 -3.49 21.43 3.06
C GLU A 32 -4.02 20.03 3.40
N ILE A 33 -3.80 19.02 2.54
CA ILE A 33 -4.23 17.64 2.80
C ILE A 33 -3.53 17.04 4.03
N ASN A 34 -2.32 17.50 4.34
CA ASN A 34 -1.58 17.06 5.52
C ASN A 34 -2.22 17.48 6.86
N GLN A 35 -3.20 18.40 6.81
CA GLN A 35 -3.96 18.86 7.97
C GLN A 35 -5.31 18.15 8.13
N ILE A 36 -5.64 17.25 7.22
CA ILE A 36 -6.92 16.55 7.18
C ILE A 36 -6.75 15.12 7.70
N ASP A 37 -7.72 14.68 8.48
CA ASP A 37 -7.84 13.27 8.80
C ASP A 37 -8.35 12.50 7.56
N SER A 38 -7.41 11.92 6.81
CA SER A 38 -7.71 11.05 5.66
C SER A 38 -8.26 9.68 6.05
N GLY A 39 -8.37 9.38 7.35
CA GLY A 39 -8.73 8.06 7.86
C GLY A 39 -7.55 7.08 7.98
N TYR A 40 -6.32 7.51 7.70
CA TYR A 40 -5.14 6.64 7.78
C TYR A 40 -4.90 6.09 9.17
N GLY A 41 -5.09 6.92 10.21
CA GLY A 41 -4.95 6.49 11.60
C GLY A 41 -5.95 5.38 11.98
N ALA A 42 -7.22 5.52 11.58
CA ALA A 42 -8.25 4.51 11.79
C ALA A 42 -7.93 3.22 11.01
N PHE A 43 -7.51 3.34 9.75
CA PHE A 43 -7.06 2.20 8.94
C PHE A 43 -5.91 1.45 9.61
N MET A 44 -4.87 2.16 10.07
CA MET A 44 -3.72 1.56 10.76
C MET A 44 -4.08 0.89 12.09
N ALA A 45 -5.11 1.35 12.78
CA ALA A 45 -5.60 0.70 14.00
C ALA A 45 -6.23 -0.68 13.72
N GLU A 46 -6.80 -0.87 12.53
CA GLU A 46 -7.49 -2.10 12.14
C GLU A 46 -6.58 -3.18 11.52
N VAL A 47 -5.36 -2.83 11.09
CA VAL A 47 -4.42 -3.79 10.52
C VAL A 47 -3.47 -4.36 11.57
N ASP A 48 -3.01 -5.59 11.35
CA ASP A 48 -2.10 -6.29 12.25
C ASP A 48 -0.64 -6.07 11.87
N ALA A 49 -0.35 -6.03 10.57
CA ALA A 49 1.00 -5.90 10.03
C ALA A 49 0.97 -5.24 8.64
N LEU A 50 2.14 -4.79 8.19
CA LEU A 50 2.35 -4.29 6.84
C LEU A 50 3.12 -5.32 6.01
N VAL A 51 2.83 -5.36 4.71
CA VAL A 51 3.56 -6.16 3.72
C VAL A 51 3.96 -5.25 2.57
N MET A 52 5.25 -5.10 2.33
CA MET A 52 5.75 -4.22 1.27
C MET A 52 6.94 -4.83 0.52
N GLY A 53 7.14 -4.40 -0.70
CA GLY A 53 8.30 -4.80 -1.49
C GLY A 53 9.57 -4.06 -1.09
N ARG A 54 10.72 -4.58 -1.52
CA ARG A 54 12.03 -4.00 -1.23
C ARG A 54 12.13 -2.51 -1.58
N THR A 55 11.69 -2.10 -2.77
CA THR A 55 11.79 -0.69 -3.21
C THR A 55 11.04 0.25 -2.27
N THR A 56 9.81 -0.08 -1.89
CA THR A 56 9.02 0.70 -0.92
C THR A 56 9.74 0.76 0.43
N PHE A 57 10.23 -0.37 0.90
CA PHE A 57 10.99 -0.45 2.14
C PHE A 57 12.24 0.44 2.13
N GLU A 58 13.03 0.38 1.05
CA GLU A 58 14.23 1.22 0.89
C GLU A 58 13.87 2.71 0.84
N THR A 59 12.78 3.08 0.16
CA THR A 59 12.25 4.45 0.14
C THR A 59 11.90 4.94 1.54
N VAL A 60 11.15 4.15 2.31
CA VAL A 60 10.79 4.47 3.71
C VAL A 60 12.03 4.59 4.60
N CYS A 61 13.00 3.71 4.43
CA CYS A 61 14.26 3.79 5.16
C CYS A 61 15.07 5.07 4.81
N GLY A 62 14.91 5.58 3.60
CA GLY A 62 15.58 6.78 3.11
C GLY A 62 14.98 8.10 3.62
N PHE A 63 13.80 8.08 4.21
CA PHE A 63 13.20 9.30 4.77
C PHE A 63 14.03 9.82 5.96
N ASP A 64 14.20 11.14 6.03
CA ASP A 64 14.86 11.83 7.15
C ASP A 64 13.90 11.94 8.36
N MET A 65 13.51 10.79 8.87
CA MET A 65 12.64 10.64 10.04
C MET A 65 12.88 9.29 10.71
N ASP A 66 12.39 9.14 11.93
CA ASP A 66 12.37 7.85 12.62
C ASP A 66 11.50 6.83 11.87
N TRP A 67 11.65 5.54 12.22
CA TRP A 67 10.83 4.49 11.65
C TRP A 67 9.33 4.76 11.85
N PRO A 68 8.54 4.91 10.77
CA PRO A 68 7.19 5.46 10.89
C PRO A 68 6.14 4.47 11.38
N TYR A 69 6.44 3.17 11.37
CA TYR A 69 5.44 2.14 11.66
C TYR A 69 5.57 1.59 13.07
N GLN A 70 4.43 1.48 13.77
CA GLN A 70 4.34 0.79 15.08
C GLN A 70 3.97 -0.69 14.93
N LYS A 71 3.49 -1.09 13.76
CA LYS A 71 3.13 -2.47 13.44
C LYS A 71 4.31 -3.18 12.81
N PRO A 72 4.40 -4.52 12.93
CA PRO A 72 5.41 -5.31 12.23
C PRO A 72 5.35 -5.09 10.71
N VAL A 73 6.51 -5.08 10.07
CA VAL A 73 6.62 -4.93 8.61
C VAL A 73 7.27 -6.16 8.01
N PHE A 74 6.60 -6.80 7.07
CA PHE A 74 7.14 -7.91 6.28
C PHE A 74 7.61 -7.36 4.92
N VAL A 75 8.89 -7.55 4.63
CA VAL A 75 9.53 -7.03 3.41
C VAL A 75 9.75 -8.18 2.43
N LEU A 76 9.03 -8.10 1.31
CA LEU A 76 9.16 -9.07 0.23
C LEU A 76 10.46 -8.81 -0.55
N SER A 77 11.43 -9.71 -0.43
CA SER A 77 12.68 -9.59 -1.17
C SER A 77 13.38 -10.93 -1.35
N HIS A 78 13.87 -11.17 -2.56
CA HIS A 78 14.77 -12.29 -2.86
C HIS A 78 16.25 -11.91 -2.81
N THR A 79 16.57 -10.62 -2.71
CA THR A 79 17.93 -10.10 -2.85
C THR A 79 18.44 -9.36 -1.62
N LEU A 80 17.54 -8.81 -0.80
CA LEU A 80 17.92 -8.16 0.45
C LEU A 80 18.24 -9.22 1.50
N THR A 81 19.47 -9.21 2.03
CA THR A 81 19.96 -10.20 2.99
C THR A 81 20.05 -9.65 4.41
N LYS A 82 20.04 -8.33 4.56
CA LYS A 82 20.16 -7.66 5.88
C LYS A 82 19.24 -6.45 5.93
N LEU A 83 18.62 -6.24 7.08
CA LEU A 83 17.86 -5.04 7.37
C LEU A 83 18.80 -3.91 7.83
N PRO A 84 18.54 -2.65 7.41
CA PRO A 84 19.18 -1.47 7.99
C PRO A 84 18.94 -1.39 9.51
N GLU A 85 19.84 -0.77 10.26
CA GLU A 85 19.73 -0.63 11.73
C GLU A 85 18.42 0.04 12.15
N LYS A 86 17.94 1.01 11.38
CA LYS A 86 16.66 1.71 11.57
C LYS A 86 15.44 0.78 11.63
N ALA A 87 15.47 -0.33 10.89
CA ALA A 87 14.37 -1.31 10.78
C ALA A 87 14.59 -2.58 11.60
N LYS A 88 15.73 -2.70 12.27
CA LYS A 88 16.10 -3.90 13.05
C LYS A 88 15.11 -4.14 14.20
N GLY A 89 14.58 -5.36 14.29
CA GLY A 89 13.54 -5.72 15.28
C GLY A 89 12.14 -5.17 14.98
N LYS A 90 11.99 -4.42 13.88
CA LYS A 90 10.70 -3.79 13.46
C LYS A 90 10.22 -4.32 12.10
N ALA A 91 11.12 -4.87 11.31
CA ALA A 91 10.82 -5.50 10.03
C ALA A 91 11.40 -6.90 9.95
N GLU A 92 10.84 -7.73 9.08
CA GLU A 92 11.26 -9.09 8.79
C GLU A 92 11.31 -9.32 7.28
N LEU A 93 12.36 -9.96 6.80
CA LEU A 93 12.49 -10.34 5.38
C LEU A 93 11.72 -11.63 5.15
N VAL A 94 10.88 -11.64 4.11
CA VAL A 94 10.15 -12.82 3.66
C VAL A 94 10.36 -13.02 2.16
N SER A 95 10.43 -14.28 1.75
CA SER A 95 10.63 -14.66 0.35
C SER A 95 9.86 -15.94 0.04
N GLY A 96 9.49 -16.13 -1.21
CA GLY A 96 8.68 -17.24 -1.68
C GLY A 96 7.57 -16.75 -2.61
N ASN A 97 6.62 -17.61 -2.94
CA ASN A 97 5.40 -17.21 -3.60
C ASN A 97 4.42 -16.55 -2.60
N LEU A 98 3.40 -15.84 -3.09
CA LEU A 98 2.48 -15.09 -2.22
C LEU A 98 1.73 -15.98 -1.22
N ALA A 99 1.37 -17.20 -1.62
CA ALA A 99 0.65 -18.13 -0.73
C ALA A 99 1.54 -18.55 0.45
N GLU A 100 2.81 -18.91 0.20
CA GLU A 100 3.79 -19.27 1.23
C GLU A 100 4.08 -18.09 2.16
N ILE A 101 4.19 -16.87 1.61
CA ILE A 101 4.40 -15.66 2.38
C ILE A 101 3.21 -15.40 3.31
N LEU A 102 1.99 -15.48 2.79
CA LEU A 102 0.77 -15.29 3.59
C LEU A 102 0.62 -16.37 4.66
N GLU A 103 0.92 -17.63 4.34
CA GLU A 103 0.91 -18.72 5.32
C GLU A 103 1.90 -18.43 6.47
N THR A 104 3.10 -17.97 6.14
CA THR A 104 4.13 -17.60 7.12
C THR A 104 3.65 -16.45 8.02
N ILE A 105 3.05 -15.40 7.44
CA ILE A 105 2.58 -14.23 8.18
C ILE A 105 1.37 -14.59 9.05
N HIS A 106 0.41 -15.34 8.50
CA HIS A 106 -0.76 -15.81 9.23
C HIS A 106 -0.38 -16.77 10.37
N GLY A 107 0.61 -17.64 10.15
CA GLY A 107 1.15 -18.53 11.18
C GLY A 107 1.76 -17.79 12.37
N LYS A 108 2.16 -16.53 12.21
CA LYS A 108 2.61 -15.63 13.27
C LYS A 108 1.46 -14.88 13.98
N GLY A 109 0.21 -15.09 13.55
CA GLY A 109 -0.98 -14.49 14.13
C GLY A 109 -1.43 -13.17 13.50
N TYR A 110 -0.83 -12.75 12.39
CA TYR A 110 -1.21 -11.53 11.67
C TYR A 110 -2.15 -11.87 10.51
N SER A 111 -3.40 -11.46 10.57
CA SER A 111 -4.42 -11.81 9.58
C SER A 111 -4.94 -10.62 8.76
N LYS A 112 -4.88 -9.41 9.32
CA LYS A 112 -5.31 -8.18 8.63
C LYS A 112 -4.06 -7.42 8.17
N LEU A 113 -3.80 -7.47 6.87
CA LEU A 113 -2.55 -6.99 6.32
C LEU A 113 -2.74 -5.70 5.50
N TYR A 114 -1.88 -4.71 5.74
CA TYR A 114 -1.74 -3.57 4.86
C TYR A 114 -0.70 -3.89 3.78
N ILE A 115 -1.16 -4.01 2.54
CA ILE A 115 -0.32 -4.27 1.37
C ILE A 115 0.11 -2.94 0.76
N ASP A 116 1.41 -2.68 0.68
CA ASP A 116 1.98 -1.41 0.24
C ASP A 116 3.01 -1.58 -0.88
N GLY A 117 3.05 -0.57 -1.75
CA GLY A 117 3.96 -0.50 -2.89
C GLY A 117 3.40 -1.10 -4.19
N GLY A 118 3.60 -0.40 -5.31
CA GLY A 118 2.96 -0.68 -6.58
C GLY A 118 3.14 -2.12 -7.07
N LYS A 119 4.37 -2.62 -7.13
CA LYS A 119 4.64 -4.00 -7.59
C LYS A 119 4.03 -5.05 -6.66
N THR A 120 4.04 -4.81 -5.35
CA THR A 120 3.44 -5.71 -4.37
C THR A 120 1.93 -5.75 -4.54
N ILE A 121 1.27 -4.59 -4.58
CA ILE A 121 -0.17 -4.48 -4.82
C ILE A 121 -0.56 -5.16 -6.14
N GLN A 122 0.19 -4.90 -7.23
CA GLN A 122 -0.06 -5.54 -8.51
C GLN A 122 0.06 -7.07 -8.46
N SER A 123 1.03 -7.60 -7.70
CA SER A 123 1.19 -9.05 -7.52
C SER A 123 0.01 -9.66 -6.78
N PHE A 124 -0.47 -9.00 -5.71
CA PHE A 124 -1.65 -9.45 -4.97
C PHE A 124 -2.93 -9.35 -5.82
N LEU A 125 -3.08 -8.29 -6.63
CA LEU A 125 -4.22 -8.16 -7.54
C LEU A 125 -4.24 -9.25 -8.63
N LYS A 126 -3.08 -9.66 -9.16
CA LYS A 126 -3.00 -10.73 -10.15
C LYS A 126 -3.52 -12.07 -9.61
N GLU A 127 -3.32 -12.33 -8.33
CA GLU A 127 -3.78 -13.54 -7.63
C GLU A 127 -5.17 -13.36 -6.97
N ASP A 128 -5.86 -12.25 -7.25
CA ASP A 128 -7.16 -11.87 -6.62
C ASP A 128 -7.13 -11.90 -5.08
N MET A 129 -6.02 -11.43 -4.50
CA MET A 129 -5.77 -11.47 -3.06
C MET A 129 -5.97 -10.12 -2.35
N ILE A 130 -6.46 -9.08 -3.02
CA ILE A 130 -6.83 -7.81 -2.39
C ILE A 130 -8.32 -7.82 -2.07
N ASP A 131 -8.67 -7.50 -0.82
CA ASP A 131 -10.04 -7.45 -0.33
C ASP A 131 -10.60 -6.03 -0.32
N GLU A 132 -9.78 -5.05 0.05
CA GLU A 132 -10.20 -3.66 0.15
C GLU A 132 -9.10 -2.70 -0.34
N MET A 133 -9.52 -1.59 -0.94
CA MET A 133 -8.63 -0.49 -1.33
C MET A 133 -9.23 0.84 -0.92
N ILE A 134 -8.48 1.65 -0.20
CA ILE A 134 -8.77 3.07 0.02
C ILE A 134 -7.81 3.85 -0.85
N ILE A 135 -8.33 4.48 -1.90
CA ILE A 135 -7.53 5.18 -2.90
C ILE A 135 -7.88 6.67 -2.86
N THR A 136 -6.89 7.50 -2.54
CA THR A 136 -6.97 8.95 -2.61
C THR A 136 -6.43 9.42 -3.94
N VAL A 137 -7.23 10.09 -4.75
CA VAL A 137 -6.85 10.59 -6.08
C VAL A 137 -6.47 12.06 -5.97
N ILE A 138 -5.19 12.35 -6.08
CA ILE A 138 -4.68 13.72 -6.16
C ILE A 138 -4.96 14.24 -7.59
N PRO A 139 -5.63 15.39 -7.76
CA PRO A 139 -6.06 15.87 -9.06
C PRO A 139 -4.91 16.52 -9.86
N VAL A 140 -3.88 15.73 -10.15
CA VAL A 140 -2.71 16.08 -10.95
C VAL A 140 -2.42 14.96 -11.96
N LEU A 141 -2.03 15.34 -13.16
CA LEU A 141 -1.53 14.41 -14.19
C LEU A 141 -0.01 14.39 -14.15
N LEU A 142 0.58 13.23 -13.97
CA LEU A 142 2.04 13.04 -14.03
C LEU A 142 2.51 12.72 -15.46
N GLY A 143 1.64 12.16 -16.30
CA GLY A 143 1.97 11.76 -17.68
C GLY A 143 2.83 10.50 -17.76
N SER A 144 3.67 10.24 -16.76
CA SER A 144 4.49 9.04 -16.63
C SER A 144 4.88 8.81 -15.16
N GLY A 145 5.13 7.55 -14.79
CA GLY A 145 5.50 7.24 -13.42
C GLY A 145 5.37 5.75 -13.11
N ILE A 146 5.36 5.43 -11.82
CA ILE A 146 5.13 4.09 -11.31
C ILE A 146 3.60 3.89 -11.18
N PRO A 147 2.97 3.03 -12.00
CA PRO A 147 1.53 2.87 -11.97
C PRO A 147 1.08 2.05 -10.74
N LEU A 148 -0.08 2.39 -10.19
CA LEU A 148 -0.72 1.56 -9.14
C LEU A 148 -1.17 0.22 -9.73
N PHE A 149 -1.83 0.26 -10.89
CA PHE A 149 -2.38 -0.94 -11.51
C PHE A 149 -1.52 -1.42 -12.67
N GLY A 150 -1.51 -2.73 -12.86
CA GLY A 150 -0.83 -3.42 -13.96
C GLY A 150 -1.80 -4.29 -14.74
N PRO A 151 -1.31 -5.03 -15.75
CA PRO A 151 -2.14 -5.94 -16.54
C PRO A 151 -2.67 -7.08 -15.67
N LEU A 152 -3.95 -7.42 -15.87
CA LEU A 152 -4.64 -8.54 -15.24
C LEU A 152 -5.09 -9.53 -16.33
N GLN A 153 -5.18 -10.82 -15.98
CA GLN A 153 -5.72 -11.84 -16.90
C GLN A 153 -7.24 -11.70 -17.04
N ASN A 154 -7.93 -11.41 -15.93
CA ASN A 154 -9.38 -11.21 -15.89
C ASN A 154 -9.70 -9.91 -15.12
N PRO A 155 -10.83 -9.25 -15.46
CA PRO A 155 -11.28 -8.11 -14.70
C PRO A 155 -11.60 -8.47 -13.25
N LEU A 156 -11.21 -7.60 -12.30
CA LEU A 156 -11.60 -7.69 -10.91
C LEU A 156 -12.65 -6.63 -10.62
N ILE A 157 -13.77 -7.04 -10.05
CA ILE A 157 -14.89 -6.13 -9.74
C ILE A 157 -14.77 -5.67 -8.30
N PHE A 158 -14.83 -4.36 -8.09
CA PHE A 158 -14.89 -3.74 -6.77
C PHE A 158 -16.17 -2.91 -6.66
N GLU A 159 -16.76 -2.94 -5.47
CA GLU A 159 -17.90 -2.07 -5.13
C GLU A 159 -17.38 -0.86 -4.33
N CYS A 160 -17.80 0.34 -4.72
CA CYS A 160 -17.50 1.54 -3.95
C CYS A 160 -18.43 1.60 -2.74
N ARG A 161 -17.87 1.41 -1.55
CA ARG A 161 -18.58 1.50 -0.26
C ARG A 161 -18.79 2.94 0.18
N GLU A 162 -17.79 3.76 -0.05
CA GLU A 162 -17.78 5.15 0.36
C GLU A 162 -16.94 5.96 -0.62
N SER A 163 -17.38 7.19 -0.88
CA SER A 163 -16.60 8.19 -1.62
C SER A 163 -16.61 9.48 -0.80
N ARG A 164 -15.43 10.01 -0.51
CA ARG A 164 -15.23 11.27 0.23
C ARG A 164 -14.58 12.30 -0.67
N LEU A 165 -14.95 13.55 -0.47
CA LEU A 165 -14.30 14.68 -1.11
C LEU A 165 -13.64 15.55 -0.02
N PHE A 166 -12.33 15.69 -0.09
CA PHE A 166 -11.58 16.57 0.79
C PHE A 166 -11.28 17.89 0.09
N LEU A 167 -11.44 19.00 0.81
CA LEU A 167 -11.14 20.36 0.32
C LEU A 167 -11.85 20.71 -0.99
N ASP A 168 -13.00 20.07 -1.28
CA ASP A 168 -13.71 20.20 -2.56
C ASP A 168 -12.84 19.90 -3.81
N LYS A 169 -11.75 19.14 -3.66
CA LYS A 169 -10.75 18.91 -4.70
C LYS A 169 -10.29 17.45 -4.80
N ILE A 170 -10.11 16.76 -3.68
CA ILE A 170 -9.40 15.49 -3.60
C ILE A 170 -10.39 14.38 -3.28
N ALA A 171 -10.60 13.48 -4.21
CA ALA A 171 -11.50 12.35 -4.04
C ALA A 171 -10.79 11.16 -3.36
N GLN A 172 -11.45 10.54 -2.40
CA GLN A 172 -11.02 9.28 -1.81
C GLN A 172 -12.16 8.26 -1.93
N ASN A 173 -11.85 7.08 -2.46
CA ASN A 173 -12.82 6.00 -2.60
C ASN A 173 -12.42 4.80 -1.76
N HIS A 174 -13.37 4.27 -1.01
CA HIS A 174 -13.26 2.98 -0.33
C HIS A 174 -13.92 1.89 -1.19
N LEU A 175 -13.13 0.99 -1.70
CA LEU A 175 -13.47 -0.03 -2.67
C LEU A 175 -13.34 -1.41 -2.02
N VAL A 176 -14.35 -2.25 -2.17
CA VAL A 176 -14.35 -3.61 -1.61
C VAL A 176 -14.49 -4.62 -2.74
N ARG A 177 -13.67 -5.66 -2.71
CA ARG A 177 -13.64 -6.71 -3.72
C ARG A 177 -14.96 -7.49 -3.72
N LYS A 178 -15.59 -7.54 -4.88
CA LYS A 178 -16.76 -8.39 -5.12
C LYS A 178 -16.34 -9.67 -5.84
N ARG A 179 -16.21 -10.75 -5.08
CA ARG A 179 -16.01 -12.09 -5.66
C ARG A 179 -17.38 -12.65 -6.04
N ILE A 180 -17.50 -13.05 -7.30
CA ILE A 180 -18.74 -13.62 -7.89
C ILE A 180 -18.62 -15.13 -7.89
#